data_04d85ed030af1c29ea4d3726ce3d0fd5
#
_entry.id   04d85ed030af1c29ea4d3726ce3d0fd5
#
_cell.length_a   1.000
_cell.length_b   1.000
_cell.length_c   1.000
_cell.angle_alpha   90.00
_cell.angle_beta   90.00
_cell.angle_gamma   90.00
#
_symmetry.space_group_name_H-M   'P 1'
#
loop_
_entity.id
_entity.type
_entity.pdbx_description
1 polymer ?
#
loop_
_entity_poly.entity_id
_entity_poly.type
_entity_poly.pdbx_seq_one_letter_code
_entity_poly.pdbx_strand_id
1 'polypeptide(L)'
;MHETRDGVVKHVGQVEGVEVPSGTATVRQVLIGPEDEAHNFFLRRFTMGEGGSMPLHTNRVEHEQYVLSGAARVRIGDRVHEVRAGNALFIPAGVPHSYEVIEPPFDFLCIVPAQPDAVALVELADPERS
;
A
#
# COMPACT_ATOMS: atom_id res chain seq x y z
N MET A 1 -7.70 -28.50 -5.52
CA MET A 1 -8.63 -27.38 -5.34
C MET A 1 -8.48 -26.82 -3.94
N HIS A 2 -8.52 -25.55 -3.83
CA HIS A 2 -8.29 -24.86 -2.57
C HIS A 2 -9.57 -24.76 -1.74
N GLU A 3 -9.49 -25.24 -0.48
CA GLU A 3 -10.63 -25.21 0.44
C GLU A 3 -10.54 -23.99 1.34
N THR A 4 -11.10 -22.86 0.89
CA THR A 4 -10.95 -21.59 1.59
C THR A 4 -11.81 -21.44 2.83
N ARG A 5 -12.95 -22.11 2.91
CA ARG A 5 -13.82 -22.06 4.09
C ARG A 5 -13.16 -22.64 5.34
N ASP A 6 -12.16 -23.48 5.17
CA ASP A 6 -11.38 -24.03 6.28
C ASP A 6 -10.16 -23.16 6.61
N GLY A 7 -10.06 -22.02 5.98
CA GLY A 7 -8.93 -21.13 6.12
C GLY A 7 -7.79 -21.48 5.17
N VAL A 8 -6.77 -20.65 5.17
CA VAL A 8 -5.60 -20.82 4.31
C VAL A 8 -4.35 -20.34 5.04
N VAL A 9 -3.22 -21.01 4.78
CA VAL A 9 -1.90 -20.58 5.25
C VAL A 9 -0.97 -20.53 4.06
N LYS A 10 -0.32 -19.38 3.87
CA LYS A 10 0.65 -19.19 2.79
C LYS A 10 1.93 -18.61 3.36
N HIS A 11 3.04 -18.94 2.73
CA HIS A 11 4.30 -18.24 3.01
C HIS A 11 4.47 -17.13 1.98
N VAL A 12 4.98 -15.99 2.39
CA VAL A 12 5.18 -14.83 1.52
C VAL A 12 6.02 -15.16 0.28
N GLY A 13 6.96 -16.09 0.40
CA GLY A 13 7.79 -16.53 -0.73
C GLY A 13 7.04 -17.29 -1.81
N GLN A 14 5.80 -17.71 -1.54
CA GLN A 14 4.95 -18.42 -2.50
C GLN A 14 4.03 -17.49 -3.28
N VAL A 15 3.99 -16.22 -2.88
CA VAL A 15 3.07 -15.25 -3.48
C VAL A 15 3.81 -14.40 -4.49
N GLU A 16 3.30 -14.36 -5.71
CA GLU A 16 3.88 -13.57 -6.78
C GLU A 16 3.82 -12.09 -6.47
N GLY A 17 4.95 -11.40 -6.72
CA GLY A 17 5.02 -9.95 -6.64
C GLY A 17 4.75 -9.33 -8.00
N VAL A 18 3.99 -8.25 -8.01
CA VAL A 18 3.66 -7.52 -9.23
C VAL A 18 4.08 -6.07 -9.06
N GLU A 19 4.77 -5.52 -10.06
CA GLU A 19 5.14 -4.12 -10.02
C GLU A 19 3.89 -3.24 -10.05
N VAL A 20 3.89 -2.20 -9.21
CA VAL A 20 2.79 -1.24 -9.16
C VAL A 20 3.02 -0.21 -10.27
N PRO A 21 2.14 -0.13 -11.27
CA PRO A 21 2.38 0.72 -12.45
C PRO A 21 2.59 2.21 -12.14
N SER A 22 1.89 2.73 -11.15
CA SER A 22 2.01 4.14 -10.76
C SER A 22 3.17 4.41 -9.83
N GLY A 23 3.82 3.37 -9.30
CA GLY A 23 4.94 3.52 -8.37
C GLY A 23 6.29 3.35 -9.05
N THR A 24 7.33 3.69 -8.33
CA THR A 24 8.72 3.47 -8.74
C THR A 24 9.35 2.49 -7.76
N ALA A 25 10.03 1.47 -8.27
CA ALA A 25 10.68 0.43 -7.46
C ALA A 25 9.74 -0.15 -6.40
N THR A 26 8.48 -0.35 -6.75
CA THR A 26 7.42 -0.77 -5.82
C THR A 26 6.77 -2.05 -6.33
N VAL A 27 6.74 -3.06 -5.46
CA VAL A 27 6.16 -4.38 -5.75
C VAL A 27 5.04 -4.65 -4.75
N ARG A 28 3.94 -5.18 -5.24
CA ARG A 28 2.80 -5.57 -4.41
C ARG A 28 2.62 -7.08 -4.45
N GLN A 29 2.40 -7.68 -3.29
CA GLN A 29 1.99 -9.08 -3.16
C GLN A 29 0.63 -9.09 -2.47
N VAL A 30 -0.34 -9.79 -3.07
CA VAL A 30 -1.64 -9.99 -2.43
C VAL A 30 -1.54 -11.28 -1.64
N LEU A 31 -1.34 -11.15 -0.33
CA LEU A 31 -1.14 -12.31 0.54
C LEU A 31 -2.44 -13.06 0.78
N ILE A 32 -3.49 -12.33 1.11
CA ILE A 32 -4.85 -12.88 1.24
C ILE A 32 -5.76 -11.97 0.43
N GLY A 33 -6.47 -12.53 -0.51
CA GLY A 33 -7.28 -11.74 -1.43
C GLY A 33 -8.48 -12.48 -1.99
N PRO A 34 -9.00 -12.00 -3.13
CA PRO A 34 -10.19 -12.59 -3.74
C PRO A 34 -10.03 -14.07 -4.07
N GLU A 35 -8.82 -14.50 -4.42
CA GLU A 35 -8.52 -15.91 -4.71
C GLU A 35 -8.81 -16.82 -3.51
N ASP A 36 -8.69 -16.27 -2.30
CA ASP A 36 -8.93 -17.01 -1.07
C ASP A 36 -10.37 -16.88 -0.59
N GLU A 37 -11.23 -16.24 -1.38
CA GLU A 37 -12.62 -15.97 -1.03
C GLU A 37 -12.76 -15.18 0.28
N ALA A 38 -11.81 -14.28 0.54
CA ALA A 38 -11.89 -13.41 1.70
C ALA A 38 -13.03 -12.40 1.50
N HIS A 39 -13.96 -12.33 2.45
CA HIS A 39 -15.18 -11.56 2.29
C HIS A 39 -15.11 -10.15 2.89
N ASN A 40 -14.27 -9.94 3.88
CA ASN A 40 -14.25 -8.67 4.60
C ASN A 40 -13.00 -7.83 4.36
N PHE A 41 -11.82 -8.46 4.32
CA PHE A 41 -10.55 -7.76 4.20
C PHE A 41 -9.61 -8.47 3.26
N PHE A 42 -8.76 -7.68 2.57
CA PHE A 42 -7.61 -8.19 1.84
C PHE A 42 -6.35 -7.77 2.57
N LEU A 43 -5.35 -8.65 2.57
CA LEU A 43 -4.05 -8.38 3.18
C LEU A 43 -2.99 -8.39 2.08
N ARG A 44 -2.28 -7.26 1.94
CA ARG A 44 -1.25 -7.09 0.93
C ARG A 44 0.06 -6.70 1.58
N ARG A 45 1.16 -7.01 0.89
CA ARG A 45 2.49 -6.54 1.28
C ARG A 45 3.04 -5.70 0.14
N PHE A 46 3.56 -4.54 0.47
CA PHE A 46 4.27 -3.68 -0.46
C PHE A 46 5.73 -3.65 -0.07
N THR A 47 6.60 -3.76 -1.08
CA THR A 47 8.05 -3.66 -0.90
C THR A 47 8.55 -2.58 -1.84
N MET A 48 9.19 -1.55 -1.27
CA MET A 48 9.71 -0.43 -2.03
C MET A 48 11.24 -0.40 -1.87
N GLY A 49 11.94 -0.47 -2.98
CA GLY A 49 13.39 -0.46 -3.01
C GLY A 49 13.99 0.92 -3.02
N GLU A 50 15.30 0.99 -3.29
CA GLU A 50 16.02 2.24 -3.38
C GLU A 50 15.41 3.15 -4.45
N GLY A 51 15.23 4.43 -4.13
CA GLY A 51 14.57 5.37 -5.01
C GLY A 51 13.07 5.15 -5.14
N GLY A 52 12.52 4.26 -4.31
CA GLY A 52 11.10 3.93 -4.36
C GLY A 52 10.21 5.10 -4.00
N SER A 53 9.11 5.21 -4.71
CA SER A 53 8.13 6.27 -4.46
C SER A 53 6.77 5.90 -5.03
N MET A 54 5.74 6.52 -4.49
CA MET A 54 4.41 6.51 -5.08
C MET A 54 3.91 7.95 -5.11
N PRO A 55 3.45 8.42 -6.26
CA PRO A 55 2.98 9.80 -6.39
C PRO A 55 1.72 10.04 -5.56
N LEU A 56 1.38 11.29 -5.36
CA LEU A 56 0.18 11.65 -4.64
C LEU A 56 -1.04 11.09 -5.36
N HIS A 57 -1.83 10.31 -4.64
CA HIS A 57 -3.00 9.65 -5.19
C HIS A 57 -4.07 9.46 -4.12
N THR A 58 -5.27 9.16 -4.57
CA THR A 58 -6.38 8.77 -3.70
C THR A 58 -6.80 7.35 -4.00
N ASN A 59 -7.34 6.69 -2.99
CA ASN A 59 -8.01 5.40 -3.12
C ASN A 59 -9.46 5.54 -2.70
N ARG A 60 -10.32 4.73 -3.31
CA ARG A 60 -11.74 4.71 -2.91
C ARG A 60 -11.93 4.09 -1.53
N VAL A 61 -11.04 3.17 -1.15
CA VAL A 61 -11.14 2.43 0.10
C VAL A 61 -10.10 2.91 1.11
N GLU A 62 -10.41 2.75 2.40
CA GLU A 62 -9.45 3.07 3.44
C GLU A 62 -8.32 2.03 3.51
N HIS A 63 -7.19 2.45 4.03
CA HIS A 63 -6.02 1.58 4.20
C HIS A 63 -5.55 1.61 5.64
N GLU A 64 -5.30 0.43 6.22
CA GLU A 64 -4.58 0.25 7.45
C GLU A 64 -3.24 -0.38 7.13
N GLN A 65 -2.16 0.24 7.58
CA GLN A 65 -0.81 -0.21 7.23
C GLN A 65 0.05 -0.40 8.47
N TYR A 66 0.98 -1.34 8.38
CA TYR A 66 1.97 -1.59 9.42
C TYR A 66 3.34 -1.75 8.79
N VAL A 67 4.29 -0.92 9.19
CA VAL A 67 5.63 -0.91 8.61
C VAL A 67 6.47 -2.05 9.20
N LEU A 68 6.99 -2.91 8.34
CA LEU A 68 7.81 -4.05 8.73
C LEU A 68 9.30 -3.70 8.77
N SER A 69 9.78 -2.91 7.82
CA SER A 69 11.20 -2.57 7.73
C SER A 69 11.40 -1.26 6.97
N GLY A 70 12.57 -0.66 7.16
CA GLY A 70 12.97 0.54 6.45
C GLY A 70 12.31 1.80 6.99
N ALA A 71 12.44 2.87 6.22
CA ALA A 71 11.86 4.16 6.56
C ALA A 71 11.41 4.88 5.28
N ALA A 72 10.36 5.68 5.42
CA ALA A 72 9.83 6.47 4.32
C ALA A 72 9.21 7.76 4.81
N ARG A 73 9.17 8.74 3.92
CA ARG A 73 8.40 9.95 4.13
C ARG A 73 7.04 9.72 3.50
N VAL A 74 6.00 9.80 4.32
CA VAL A 74 4.62 9.54 3.87
C VAL A 74 3.79 10.80 4.08
N ARG A 75 3.22 11.29 3.00
CA ARG A 75 2.26 12.39 3.07
C ARG A 75 0.86 11.79 3.17
N ILE A 76 0.09 12.23 4.16
CA ILE A 76 -1.31 11.86 4.32
C ILE A 76 -2.08 13.18 4.49
N GLY A 77 -2.92 13.51 3.51
CA GLY A 77 -3.57 14.80 3.48
C GLY A 77 -2.54 15.93 3.40
N ASP A 78 -2.57 16.85 4.34
CA ASP A 78 -1.66 18.01 4.37
C ASP A 78 -0.43 17.78 5.23
N ARG A 79 -0.28 16.62 5.84
CA ARG A 79 0.83 16.35 6.75
C ARG A 79 1.79 15.33 6.19
N VAL A 80 3.07 15.58 6.43
CA VAL A 80 4.14 14.66 6.06
C VAL A 80 4.69 14.01 7.32
N HIS A 81 4.75 12.69 7.30
CA HIS A 81 5.26 11.90 8.43
C HIS A 81 6.50 11.12 8.00
N GLU A 82 7.47 11.02 8.87
CA GLU A 82 8.54 10.06 8.69
C GLU A 82 8.14 8.81 9.45
N VAL A 83 8.02 7.69 8.74
CA VAL A 83 7.58 6.42 9.33
C VAL A 83 8.69 5.38 9.23
N ARG A 84 8.71 4.48 10.21
CA ARG A 84 9.73 3.43 10.36
C ARG A 84 9.08 2.13 10.81
N ALA A 85 9.87 1.07 10.80
CA ALA A 85 9.41 -0.23 11.30
C ALA A 85 8.71 -0.08 12.66
N GLY A 86 7.55 -0.68 12.77
CA GLY A 86 6.73 -0.60 13.97
C GLY A 86 5.67 0.48 13.98
N ASN A 87 5.68 1.41 13.01
CA ASN A 87 4.63 2.41 12.90
C ASN A 87 3.40 1.82 12.23
N ALA A 88 2.23 2.20 12.73
CA ALA A 88 0.95 1.89 12.09
C ALA A 88 0.39 3.16 11.46
N LEU A 89 -0.18 3.03 10.27
CA LEU A 89 -0.77 4.14 9.53
C LEU A 89 -2.24 3.86 9.25
N PHE A 90 -3.05 4.90 9.33
CA PHE A 90 -4.43 4.86 8.87
C PHE A 90 -4.60 5.93 7.80
N ILE A 91 -5.05 5.52 6.62
CA ILE A 91 -5.31 6.44 5.52
C ILE A 91 -6.79 6.32 5.18
N PRO A 92 -7.60 7.33 5.54
CA PRO A 92 -9.03 7.29 5.23
C PRO A 92 -9.31 7.24 3.74
N ALA A 93 -10.44 6.69 3.36
CA ALA A 93 -10.89 6.67 1.97
C ALA A 93 -10.91 8.09 1.40
N GLY A 94 -10.37 8.26 0.19
CA GLY A 94 -10.38 9.55 -0.50
C GLY A 94 -9.32 10.55 -0.06
N VAL A 95 -8.53 10.25 0.96
CA VAL A 95 -7.49 11.17 1.43
C VAL A 95 -6.23 11.01 0.55
N PRO A 96 -5.74 12.10 -0.06
CA PRO A 96 -4.52 12.03 -0.87
C PRO A 96 -3.32 11.62 -0.04
N HIS A 97 -2.50 10.74 -0.60
CA HIS A 97 -1.30 10.28 0.07
C HIS A 97 -0.21 9.89 -0.93
N SER A 98 1.04 9.93 -0.45
CA SER A 98 2.21 9.61 -1.26
C SER A 98 3.31 9.01 -0.39
N TYR A 99 4.28 8.35 -1.04
CA TYR A 99 5.39 7.69 -0.36
C TYR A 99 6.70 8.05 -1.04
N GLU A 100 7.74 8.26 -0.23
CA GLU A 100 9.10 8.45 -0.71
C GLU A 100 10.04 7.69 0.23
N VAL A 101 10.75 6.71 -0.29
CA VAL A 101 11.64 5.86 0.54
C VAL A 101 12.84 6.66 1.01
N ILE A 102 13.16 6.54 2.30
CA ILE A 102 14.35 7.12 2.92
C ILE A 102 15.38 6.01 3.15
N GLU A 103 14.96 4.92 3.78
CA GLU A 103 15.83 3.75 4.05
C GLU A 103 15.23 2.51 3.39
N PRO A 104 15.79 2.07 2.27
CA PRO A 104 15.31 0.86 1.60
C PRO A 104 15.83 -0.43 2.28
N PRO A 105 15.14 -1.56 2.17
CA PRO A 105 13.82 -1.66 1.61
C PRO A 105 12.76 -1.18 2.61
N PHE A 106 11.77 -0.49 2.11
CA PHE A 106 10.63 -0.07 2.90
C PHE A 106 9.50 -1.07 2.64
N ASP A 107 9.22 -1.91 3.63
CA ASP A 107 8.21 -2.96 3.56
C ASP A 107 7.06 -2.64 4.48
N PHE A 108 5.84 -2.81 4.01
CA PHE A 108 4.69 -2.64 4.88
C PHE A 108 3.54 -3.57 4.47
N LEU A 109 2.76 -3.93 5.47
CA LEU A 109 1.49 -4.63 5.26
C LEU A 109 0.40 -3.59 5.05
N CYS A 110 -0.55 -3.90 4.20
CA CYS A 110 -1.68 -3.03 3.92
C CYS A 110 -2.97 -3.83 3.91
N ILE A 111 -3.88 -3.48 4.79
CA ILE A 111 -5.19 -4.11 4.90
C ILE A 111 -6.21 -3.17 4.29
N VAL A 112 -7.04 -3.69 3.41
CA VAL A 112 -8.12 -2.93 2.77
C VAL A 112 -9.41 -3.74 2.82
N PRO A 113 -10.57 -3.05 2.74
CA PRO A 113 -11.85 -3.76 2.63
C PRO A 113 -11.89 -4.62 1.36
N ALA A 114 -12.60 -5.75 1.41
CA ALA A 114 -12.77 -6.64 0.28
C ALA A 114 -13.84 -6.09 -0.67
N GLN A 115 -13.52 -4.98 -1.32
CA GLN A 115 -14.41 -4.33 -2.27
C GLN A 115 -13.58 -3.64 -3.35
N PRO A 116 -14.17 -3.30 -4.50
CA PRO A 116 -13.44 -2.65 -5.57
C PRO A 116 -12.84 -1.33 -5.14
N ASP A 117 -11.61 -1.09 -5.55
CA ASP A 117 -10.92 0.16 -5.32
C ASP A 117 -10.82 0.94 -6.63
N ALA A 118 -10.59 2.23 -6.53
CA ALA A 118 -10.28 3.09 -7.65
C ALA A 118 -9.17 4.05 -7.23
N VAL A 119 -8.06 3.99 -7.97
CA VAL A 119 -6.90 4.84 -7.73
C VAL A 119 -6.96 6.04 -8.66
N ALA A 120 -6.78 7.24 -8.13
CA ALA A 120 -6.72 8.46 -8.90
C ALA A 120 -5.50 9.25 -8.51
N LEU A 121 -4.70 9.64 -9.49
CA LEU A 121 -3.55 10.51 -9.25
C LEU A 121 -4.02 11.93 -8.95
N VAL A 122 -3.33 12.58 -8.04
CA VAL A 122 -3.65 13.95 -7.65
C VAL A 122 -2.53 14.86 -8.12
N GLU A 123 -2.90 15.88 -8.88
CA GLU A 123 -1.98 16.92 -9.26
C GLU A 123 -2.04 18.02 -8.21
N LEU A 124 -0.88 18.36 -7.65
CA LEU A 124 -0.80 19.50 -6.77
C LEU A 124 -0.97 20.77 -7.58
N ALA A 125 -1.67 21.74 -7.01
CA ALA A 125 -1.82 23.04 -7.66
C ALA A 125 -0.44 23.64 -7.91
N ASP A 126 -0.19 24.00 -9.16
CA ASP A 126 1.01 24.71 -9.54
C ASP A 126 0.69 26.20 -9.45
N PRO A 127 1.38 26.95 -8.58
CA PRO A 127 1.12 28.38 -8.45
C PRO A 127 1.26 29.16 -9.76
N GLU A 128 2.07 28.64 -10.68
CA GLU A 128 2.25 29.29 -11.98
C GLU A 128 1.14 28.98 -12.97
N ARG A 129 0.32 27.96 -12.68
CA ARG A 129 -0.80 27.57 -13.52
C ARG A 129 -2.14 28.16 -13.10
N SER A 130 -2.20 28.65 -11.92
CA SER A 130 -3.46 29.16 -11.37
C SER A 130 -3.81 30.57 -11.88
#